data_77466df8d5f0d6d7596b70d8df1794a1
#
_entry.id   77466df8d5f0d6d7596b70d8df1794a1
#
_cell.length_a   1.000
_cell.length_b   1.000
_cell.length_c   1.000
_cell.angle_alpha   90.00
_cell.angle_beta   90.00
_cell.angle_gamma   90.00
#
_symmetry.space_group_name_H-M   'P 1'
#
loop_
_entity.id
_entity.type
_entity.pdbx_description
1 polymer ?
#
loop_
_entity_poly.entity_id
_entity_poly.type
_entity_poly.pdbx_seq_one_letter_code
_entity_poly.pdbx_strand_id
1 'polypeptide(L)'
;MASKLDFENQKYYIDFASDNGLEYLELEPPWYGDEDGAINRPKEYDITKPVPEIQLPALFDYARSKNVRMFLWTHWENVNRQADVAFPLFAKWGAAGVKIDFMNRDDQEMVKWYHMILKKAAEHHLMVFFHGAYKPTGTQRTYPHLLTQEGVLGNEQNKVTYLCTLEHTMTLPFTRMLVGPMDFTPGGFRNVTVEQFRPDMNQPMVLGTRCHQLAMFVVYESPLMMVCDDPAAYRNQPGLEFIKNVPSSWDETKVIEGKI
;
A
#
# COMPACT_ATOMS: atom_id res chain seq x y z
N MET A 1 7.80 -16.55 -9.23
CA MET A 1 6.52 -17.23 -8.98
C MET A 1 5.68 -16.26 -8.19
N ALA A 2 4.43 -15.99 -8.60
CA ALA A 2 3.51 -15.25 -7.74
C ALA A 2 3.46 -15.96 -6.38
N SER A 3 3.59 -15.21 -5.30
CA SER A 3 3.58 -15.80 -3.96
C SER A 3 2.20 -16.38 -3.69
N LYS A 4 2.13 -17.63 -3.33
CA LYS A 4 0.86 -18.26 -2.98
C LYS A 4 0.30 -17.59 -1.73
N LEU A 5 -0.95 -17.14 -1.76
CA LEU A 5 -1.57 -16.50 -0.60
C LEU A 5 -2.07 -17.56 0.38
N ASP A 6 -1.17 -18.12 1.16
CA ASP A 6 -1.45 -19.06 2.23
C ASP A 6 -0.78 -18.64 3.55
N PHE A 7 -1.15 -19.28 4.63
CA PHE A 7 -0.68 -18.95 5.97
C PHE A 7 0.86 -18.96 6.10
N GLU A 8 1.53 -19.97 5.56
CA GLU A 8 3.00 -20.10 5.69
C GLU A 8 3.74 -19.03 4.88
N ASN A 9 3.24 -18.69 3.71
CA ASN A 9 3.84 -17.63 2.92
C ASN A 9 3.63 -16.25 3.57
N GLN A 10 2.46 -15.99 4.15
CA GLN A 10 2.24 -14.73 4.88
C GLN A 10 3.10 -14.62 6.14
N LYS A 11 3.36 -15.70 6.84
CA LYS A 11 4.34 -15.72 7.93
C LYS A 11 5.74 -15.30 7.49
N TYR A 12 6.17 -15.72 6.29
CA TYR A 12 7.46 -15.30 5.74
C TYR A 12 7.57 -13.78 5.60
N TYR A 13 6.51 -13.10 5.16
CA TYR A 13 6.46 -11.63 5.07
C TYR A 13 6.37 -10.99 6.45
N ILE A 14 5.60 -11.55 7.37
CA ILE A 14 5.51 -11.08 8.76
C ILE A 14 6.87 -11.17 9.45
N ASP A 15 7.59 -12.30 9.31
CA ASP A 15 8.91 -12.47 9.87
C ASP A 15 9.90 -11.45 9.29
N PHE A 16 9.86 -11.22 7.98
CA PHE A 16 10.68 -10.19 7.36
C PHE A 16 10.37 -8.79 7.90
N ALA A 17 9.10 -8.44 8.04
CA ALA A 17 8.68 -7.16 8.60
C ALA A 17 9.20 -7.02 10.05
N SER A 18 8.98 -8.02 10.89
CA SER A 18 9.44 -8.05 12.27
C SER A 18 10.97 -7.92 12.39
N ASP A 19 11.72 -8.71 11.62
CA ASP A 19 13.19 -8.74 11.64
C ASP A 19 13.82 -7.40 11.20
N ASN A 20 13.07 -6.60 10.45
CA ASN A 20 13.53 -5.33 9.89
C ASN A 20 12.84 -4.09 10.48
N GLY A 21 12.05 -4.23 11.53
CA GLY A 21 11.40 -3.11 12.20
C GLY A 21 10.29 -2.46 11.38
N LEU A 22 9.74 -3.18 10.40
CA LEU A 22 8.56 -2.72 9.64
C LEU A 22 7.31 -3.01 10.48
N GLU A 23 6.52 -1.99 10.73
CA GLU A 23 5.41 -2.07 11.69
C GLU A 23 4.16 -2.73 11.11
N TYR A 24 4.03 -2.76 9.78
CA TYR A 24 2.82 -3.20 9.11
C TYR A 24 3.10 -4.18 7.98
N LEU A 25 2.12 -5.07 7.76
CA LEU A 25 1.97 -5.88 6.56
C LEU A 25 0.62 -5.56 5.93
N GLU A 26 0.58 -5.34 4.64
CA GLU A 26 -0.64 -5.30 3.87
C GLU A 26 -0.95 -6.70 3.32
N LEU A 27 -2.17 -7.17 3.55
CA LEU A 27 -2.69 -8.41 3.02
C LEU A 27 -3.49 -8.12 1.74
N GLU A 28 -2.88 -8.39 0.61
CA GLU A 28 -3.45 -8.22 -0.73
C GLU A 28 -4.46 -9.33 -1.09
N PRO A 29 -5.31 -9.16 -2.12
CA PRO A 29 -6.15 -10.26 -2.59
C PRO A 29 -5.30 -11.45 -3.07
N PRO A 30 -5.84 -12.69 -3.01
CA PRO A 30 -7.22 -13.07 -2.73
C PRO A 30 -7.47 -13.60 -1.30
N TRP A 31 -7.27 -12.80 -0.25
CA TRP A 31 -7.57 -13.25 1.10
C TRP A 31 -9.08 -13.55 1.33
N TYR A 32 -9.94 -13.05 0.45
CA TYR A 32 -11.35 -13.43 0.30
C TYR A 32 -11.66 -13.70 -1.18
N GLY A 33 -12.23 -14.84 -1.52
CA GLY A 33 -12.51 -15.23 -2.89
C GLY A 33 -11.29 -15.70 -3.68
N ASP A 34 -11.36 -15.65 -4.99
CA ASP A 34 -10.23 -15.86 -5.90
C ASP A 34 -9.68 -14.51 -6.40
N GLU A 35 -8.44 -14.50 -6.92
CA GLU A 35 -7.74 -13.28 -7.33
C GLU A 35 -8.50 -12.50 -8.42
N ASP A 36 -8.99 -13.19 -9.45
CA ASP A 36 -9.77 -12.57 -10.52
C ASP A 36 -11.11 -12.03 -10.00
N GLY A 37 -11.78 -12.81 -9.16
CA GLY A 37 -13.06 -12.43 -8.62
C GLY A 37 -13.03 -11.28 -7.64
N ALA A 38 -12.06 -11.24 -6.74
CA ALA A 38 -11.91 -10.15 -5.79
C ALA A 38 -11.77 -8.79 -6.49
N ILE A 39 -11.09 -8.77 -7.63
CA ILE A 39 -10.84 -7.56 -8.43
C ILE A 39 -11.97 -7.32 -9.46
N ASN A 40 -12.31 -8.31 -10.28
CA ASN A 40 -13.18 -8.11 -11.44
C ASN A 40 -14.65 -8.44 -11.20
N ARG A 41 -14.96 -9.19 -10.14
CA ARG A 41 -16.33 -9.60 -9.75
C ARG A 41 -16.61 -9.38 -8.27
N PRO A 42 -16.30 -8.19 -7.71
CA PRO A 42 -16.33 -7.96 -6.26
C PRO A 42 -17.69 -8.24 -5.63
N LYS A 43 -18.78 -8.05 -6.40
CA LYS A 43 -20.16 -8.27 -5.92
C LYS A 43 -20.48 -9.72 -5.55
N GLU A 44 -19.71 -10.67 -6.04
CA GLU A 44 -19.90 -12.10 -5.77
C GLU A 44 -19.29 -12.53 -4.42
N TYR A 45 -18.46 -11.68 -3.80
CA TYR A 45 -17.66 -12.05 -2.64
C TYR A 45 -18.07 -11.33 -1.36
N ASP A 46 -17.82 -12.02 -0.25
CA ASP A 46 -18.11 -11.58 1.10
C ASP A 46 -16.80 -11.34 1.86
N ILE A 47 -16.47 -10.07 2.10
CA ILE A 47 -15.23 -9.67 2.80
C ILE A 47 -15.24 -10.02 4.30
N THR A 48 -16.31 -10.61 4.80
CA THR A 48 -16.34 -11.15 6.16
C THR A 48 -15.93 -12.63 6.23
N LYS A 49 -15.66 -13.25 5.07
CA LYS A 49 -15.34 -14.67 4.93
C LYS A 49 -13.98 -14.86 4.26
N PRO A 50 -12.90 -14.92 5.06
CA PRO A 50 -11.59 -15.23 4.51
C PRO A 50 -11.53 -16.64 3.91
N VAL A 51 -10.67 -16.82 2.91
CA VAL A 51 -10.38 -18.16 2.37
C VAL A 51 -9.70 -19.02 3.45
N PRO A 52 -10.04 -20.34 3.53
CA PRO A 52 -9.52 -21.20 4.60
C PRO A 52 -7.99 -21.30 4.63
N GLU A 53 -7.35 -21.23 3.47
CA GLU A 53 -5.90 -21.40 3.29
C GLU A 53 -5.09 -20.34 4.04
N ILE A 54 -5.66 -19.15 4.25
CA ILE A 54 -4.96 -18.07 4.94
C ILE A 54 -5.05 -18.15 6.46
N GLN A 55 -6.00 -18.89 6.99
CA GLN A 55 -6.24 -19.04 8.44
C GLN A 55 -6.23 -17.67 9.15
N LEU A 56 -6.97 -16.69 8.61
CA LEU A 56 -6.82 -15.28 8.93
C LEU A 56 -6.78 -14.94 10.44
N PRO A 57 -7.62 -15.50 11.32
CA PRO A 57 -7.51 -15.25 12.76
C PRO A 57 -6.15 -15.67 13.34
N ALA A 58 -5.65 -16.83 12.98
CA ALA A 58 -4.34 -17.31 13.43
C ALA A 58 -3.20 -16.45 12.86
N LEU A 59 -3.36 -15.93 11.64
CA LEU A 59 -2.39 -15.03 11.03
C LEU A 59 -2.31 -13.69 11.78
N PHE A 60 -3.44 -13.12 12.21
CA PHE A 60 -3.46 -11.93 13.05
C PHE A 60 -2.79 -12.17 14.41
N ASP A 61 -3.02 -13.33 15.04
CA ASP A 61 -2.37 -13.68 16.28
C ASP A 61 -0.85 -13.83 16.10
N TYR A 62 -0.42 -14.45 15.01
CA TYR A 62 0.99 -14.57 14.66
C TYR A 62 1.64 -13.20 14.43
N ALA A 63 1.05 -12.35 13.61
CA ALA A 63 1.54 -11.00 13.35
C ALA A 63 1.69 -10.19 14.66
N ARG A 64 0.67 -10.25 15.52
CA ARG A 64 0.71 -9.61 16.84
C ARG A 64 1.85 -10.12 17.71
N SER A 65 2.11 -11.43 17.70
CA SER A 65 3.24 -12.04 18.45
C SER A 65 4.61 -11.57 17.97
N LYS A 66 4.67 -11.06 16.74
CA LYS A 66 5.85 -10.51 16.06
C LYS A 66 5.92 -8.99 16.11
N ASN A 67 5.00 -8.31 16.81
CA ASN A 67 4.83 -6.85 16.82
C ASN A 67 4.56 -6.25 15.43
N VAL A 68 3.96 -7.01 14.51
CA VAL A 68 3.52 -6.56 13.19
C VAL A 68 2.00 -6.44 13.20
N ARG A 69 1.49 -5.33 12.69
CA ARG A 69 0.06 -5.11 12.51
C ARG A 69 -0.32 -5.28 11.03
N MET A 70 -1.57 -5.55 10.75
CA MET A 70 -1.97 -5.88 9.38
C MET A 70 -3.04 -4.93 8.87
N PHE A 71 -2.89 -4.51 7.61
CA PHE A 71 -3.95 -3.91 6.81
C PHE A 71 -4.58 -4.98 5.92
N LEU A 72 -5.89 -4.82 5.67
CA LEU A 72 -6.64 -5.68 4.76
C LEU A 72 -6.98 -4.91 3.48
N TRP A 73 -6.57 -5.43 2.33
CA TRP A 73 -7.03 -4.90 1.05
C TRP A 73 -8.51 -5.23 0.82
N THR A 74 -9.28 -4.29 0.29
CA THR A 74 -10.69 -4.49 -0.04
C THR A 74 -11.09 -3.72 -1.30
N HIS A 75 -11.90 -4.33 -2.14
CA HIS A 75 -12.52 -3.61 -3.24
C HIS A 75 -13.62 -2.67 -2.72
N TRP A 76 -13.71 -1.44 -3.23
CA TRP A 76 -14.65 -0.42 -2.75
C TRP A 76 -16.12 -0.85 -2.81
N GLU A 77 -16.53 -1.62 -3.85
CA GLU A 77 -17.93 -2.11 -3.95
C GLU A 77 -18.28 -3.08 -2.82
N ASN A 78 -17.31 -3.87 -2.34
CA ASN A 78 -17.51 -4.73 -1.19
C ASN A 78 -17.66 -3.92 0.08
N VAL A 79 -16.79 -2.93 0.28
CA VAL A 79 -16.89 -1.99 1.41
C VAL A 79 -18.21 -1.25 1.38
N ASN A 80 -18.65 -0.75 0.22
CA ASN A 80 -19.93 -0.05 0.07
C ASN A 80 -21.13 -0.90 0.54
N ARG A 81 -21.11 -2.20 0.30
CA ARG A 81 -22.19 -3.12 0.68
C ARG A 81 -22.07 -3.66 2.09
N GLN A 82 -20.87 -3.77 2.63
CA GLN A 82 -20.59 -4.61 3.80
C GLN A 82 -19.88 -3.87 4.95
N ALA A 83 -19.55 -2.57 4.84
CA ALA A 83 -18.79 -1.85 5.84
C ALA A 83 -19.39 -1.97 7.27
N ASP A 84 -20.71 -1.94 7.39
CA ASP A 84 -21.39 -2.01 8.70
C ASP A 84 -21.18 -3.34 9.44
N VAL A 85 -20.91 -4.42 8.73
CA VAL A 85 -20.61 -5.73 9.33
C VAL A 85 -19.12 -6.05 9.27
N ALA A 86 -18.41 -5.58 8.26
CA ALA A 86 -17.01 -5.89 8.04
C ALA A 86 -16.08 -5.08 8.97
N PHE A 87 -16.30 -3.78 9.14
CA PHE A 87 -15.40 -2.95 9.95
C PHE A 87 -15.35 -3.35 11.43
N PRO A 88 -16.50 -3.59 12.12
CA PRO A 88 -16.44 -4.15 13.47
C PRO A 88 -15.76 -5.52 13.52
N LEU A 89 -15.92 -6.35 12.49
CA LEU A 89 -15.25 -7.65 12.41
C LEU A 89 -13.74 -7.51 12.20
N PHE A 90 -13.29 -6.62 11.31
CA PHE A 90 -11.87 -6.32 11.08
C PHE A 90 -11.19 -5.79 12.35
N ALA A 91 -11.86 -4.88 13.05
CA ALA A 91 -11.38 -4.40 14.34
C ALA A 91 -11.29 -5.53 15.38
N LYS A 92 -12.29 -6.43 15.41
CA LYS A 92 -12.27 -7.62 16.30
C LYS A 92 -11.12 -8.58 15.95
N TRP A 93 -10.77 -8.76 14.69
CA TRP A 93 -9.60 -9.54 14.27
C TRP A 93 -8.28 -8.85 14.64
N GLY A 94 -8.30 -7.55 14.88
CA GLY A 94 -7.12 -6.76 15.25
C GLY A 94 -6.45 -6.09 14.04
N ALA A 95 -7.18 -5.90 12.95
CA ALA A 95 -6.67 -5.16 11.81
C ALA A 95 -6.25 -3.73 12.20
N ALA A 96 -5.12 -3.28 11.68
CA ALA A 96 -4.67 -1.90 11.83
C ALA A 96 -5.55 -0.94 11.02
N GLY A 97 -6.02 -1.42 9.89
CA GLY A 97 -6.81 -0.63 8.97
C GLY A 97 -7.16 -1.38 7.68
N VAL A 98 -7.61 -0.64 6.72
CA VAL A 98 -8.04 -1.14 5.41
C VAL A 98 -7.43 -0.33 4.27
N LYS A 99 -6.97 -1.02 3.22
CA LYS A 99 -6.76 -0.46 1.89
C LYS A 99 -8.06 -0.62 1.13
N ILE A 100 -8.58 0.47 0.59
CA ILE A 100 -9.81 0.43 -0.20
C ILE A 100 -9.48 0.87 -1.61
N ASP A 101 -9.78 0.03 -2.58
CA ASP A 101 -9.26 0.14 -3.93
C ASP A 101 -10.34 0.17 -5.01
N PHE A 102 -9.94 0.61 -6.21
CA PHE A 102 -10.74 0.62 -7.44
C PHE A 102 -11.94 1.56 -7.48
N MET A 103 -11.95 2.64 -6.71
CA MET A 103 -13.00 3.67 -6.85
C MET A 103 -13.00 4.28 -8.25
N ASN A 104 -11.84 4.63 -8.79
CA ASN A 104 -11.62 5.16 -10.16
C ASN A 104 -12.59 6.28 -10.55
N ARG A 105 -13.08 7.05 -9.58
CA ARG A 105 -14.07 8.11 -9.71
C ARG A 105 -13.78 9.25 -8.74
N ASP A 106 -14.13 10.47 -9.15
CA ASP A 106 -14.01 11.70 -8.36
C ASP A 106 -15.27 12.60 -8.46
N ASP A 107 -16.38 12.02 -8.91
CA ASP A 107 -17.65 12.72 -8.93
C ASP A 107 -18.22 12.96 -7.51
N GLN A 108 -19.18 13.86 -7.40
CA GLN A 108 -19.74 14.30 -6.14
C GLN A 108 -20.24 13.14 -5.25
N GLU A 109 -20.85 12.12 -5.84
CA GLU A 109 -21.37 10.97 -5.07
C GLU A 109 -20.25 10.11 -4.51
N MET A 110 -19.20 9.90 -5.30
CA MET A 110 -18.02 9.18 -4.83
C MET A 110 -17.29 9.97 -3.72
N VAL A 111 -17.14 11.28 -3.85
CA VAL A 111 -16.54 12.13 -2.80
C VAL A 111 -17.34 12.06 -1.50
N LYS A 112 -18.66 12.10 -1.56
CA LYS A 112 -19.51 11.90 -0.37
C LYS A 112 -19.29 10.50 0.25
N TRP A 113 -19.14 9.48 -0.59
CA TRP A 113 -18.86 8.13 -0.15
C TRP A 113 -17.53 8.03 0.61
N TYR A 114 -16.46 8.67 0.13
CA TYR A 114 -15.18 8.73 0.85
C TYR A 114 -15.36 9.26 2.28
N HIS A 115 -16.07 10.38 2.44
CA HIS A 115 -16.34 10.96 3.77
C HIS A 115 -17.17 10.02 4.66
N MET A 116 -18.17 9.36 4.09
CA MET A 116 -19.00 8.40 4.82
C MET A 116 -18.17 7.20 5.32
N ILE A 117 -17.34 6.63 4.46
CA ILE A 117 -16.52 5.47 4.80
C ILE A 117 -15.44 5.82 5.83
N LEU A 118 -14.79 6.98 5.69
CA LEU A 118 -13.84 7.45 6.69
C LEU A 118 -14.48 7.61 8.07
N LYS A 119 -15.68 8.18 8.13
CA LYS A 119 -16.41 8.27 9.39
C LYS A 119 -16.68 6.89 9.99
N LYS A 120 -17.16 5.93 9.19
CA LYS A 120 -17.39 4.54 9.65
C LYS A 120 -16.10 3.86 10.12
N ALA A 121 -15.01 4.03 9.41
CA ALA A 121 -13.72 3.45 9.81
C ALA A 121 -13.24 4.02 11.15
N ALA A 122 -13.41 5.33 11.38
CA ALA A 122 -13.09 5.96 12.65
C ALA A 122 -13.86 5.39 13.84
N GLU A 123 -15.14 5.06 13.66
CA GLU A 123 -15.98 4.46 14.69
C GLU A 123 -15.43 3.10 15.19
N HIS A 124 -14.60 2.44 14.37
CA HIS A 124 -13.98 1.16 14.67
C HIS A 124 -12.45 1.25 14.85
N HIS A 125 -11.89 2.46 14.96
CA HIS A 125 -10.45 2.71 15.10
C HIS A 125 -9.59 2.08 13.97
N LEU A 126 -10.12 2.03 12.76
CA LEU A 126 -9.41 1.54 11.59
C LEU A 126 -8.75 2.69 10.84
N MET A 127 -7.47 2.57 10.57
CA MET A 127 -6.77 3.43 9.63
C MET A 127 -7.21 3.09 8.20
N VAL A 128 -7.12 4.08 7.31
CA VAL A 128 -7.53 3.91 5.91
C VAL A 128 -6.45 4.45 4.98
N PHE A 129 -6.21 3.77 3.88
CA PHE A 129 -5.61 4.38 2.71
C PHE A 129 -6.36 3.96 1.45
N PHE A 130 -6.42 4.88 0.48
CA PHE A 130 -7.18 4.69 -0.73
C PHE A 130 -6.28 4.44 -1.92
N HIS A 131 -6.64 3.45 -2.73
CA HIS A 131 -5.97 3.10 -3.98
C HIS A 131 -6.97 3.13 -5.14
N GLY A 132 -6.52 3.23 -6.38
CA GLY A 132 -7.46 3.54 -7.48
C GLY A 132 -8.29 4.81 -7.18
N ALA A 133 -7.67 5.77 -6.54
CA ALA A 133 -8.30 6.95 -5.96
C ALA A 133 -7.87 8.23 -6.67
N TYR A 134 -8.66 9.29 -6.59
CA TYR A 134 -8.23 10.61 -7.00
C TYR A 134 -7.20 11.21 -6.01
N LYS A 135 -6.52 12.28 -6.40
CA LYS A 135 -5.52 12.98 -5.58
C LYS A 135 -6.13 13.53 -4.28
N PRO A 136 -5.36 13.67 -3.19
CA PRO A 136 -5.83 14.28 -1.95
C PRO A 136 -6.39 15.70 -2.13
N THR A 137 -7.37 16.04 -1.30
CA THR A 137 -8.01 17.37 -1.26
C THR A 137 -8.03 17.95 0.16
N GLY A 138 -7.12 17.49 1.03
CA GLY A 138 -7.05 17.91 2.43
C GLY A 138 -7.98 17.14 3.38
N THR A 139 -8.60 16.08 2.91
CA THR A 139 -9.54 15.23 3.66
C THR A 139 -8.90 14.65 4.93
N GLN A 140 -7.60 14.36 4.93
CA GLN A 140 -6.83 13.88 6.06
C GLN A 140 -6.81 14.88 7.24
N ARG A 141 -7.07 16.16 7.02
CA ARG A 141 -7.20 17.16 8.11
C ARG A 141 -8.47 16.96 8.94
N THR A 142 -9.53 16.46 8.28
CA THR A 142 -10.79 16.12 8.97
C THR A 142 -10.73 14.69 9.52
N TYR A 143 -10.07 13.79 8.80
CA TYR A 143 -9.97 12.37 9.11
C TYR A 143 -8.49 11.96 9.20
N PRO A 144 -7.82 12.19 10.34
CA PRO A 144 -6.38 11.95 10.48
C PRO A 144 -5.98 10.47 10.39
N HIS A 145 -6.92 9.54 10.47
CA HIS A 145 -6.72 8.12 10.20
C HIS A 145 -6.72 7.76 8.71
N LEU A 146 -6.99 8.71 7.81
CA LEU A 146 -6.66 8.61 6.40
C LEU A 146 -5.17 8.89 6.23
N LEU A 147 -4.39 7.84 5.98
CA LEU A 147 -2.94 7.94 5.94
C LEU A 147 -2.44 8.47 4.60
N THR A 148 -2.87 7.85 3.51
CA THR A 148 -2.41 8.20 2.17
C THR A 148 -3.46 7.89 1.11
N GLN A 149 -3.27 8.44 -0.08
CA GLN A 149 -4.07 8.15 -1.28
C GLN A 149 -3.15 7.97 -2.47
N GLU A 150 -3.46 7.03 -3.33
CA GLU A 150 -2.68 6.86 -4.55
C GLU A 150 -2.77 8.10 -5.44
N GLY A 151 -3.75 8.21 -6.29
CA GLY A 151 -3.91 9.32 -7.24
C GLY A 151 -2.63 9.67 -8.00
N VAL A 152 -1.80 8.69 -8.29
CA VAL A 152 -0.47 8.80 -8.91
C VAL A 152 -0.18 7.56 -9.73
N LEU A 153 0.63 7.71 -10.78
CA LEU A 153 1.23 6.56 -11.45
C LEU A 153 2.40 6.05 -10.59
N GLY A 154 2.09 5.13 -9.66
CA GLY A 154 3.03 4.58 -8.68
C GLY A 154 3.97 3.53 -9.25
N ASN A 155 4.88 3.07 -8.40
CA ASN A 155 5.92 2.11 -8.80
C ASN A 155 5.35 0.74 -9.24
N GLU A 156 4.15 0.38 -8.78
CA GLU A 156 3.46 -0.84 -9.20
C GLU A 156 3.18 -0.88 -10.72
N GLN A 157 3.06 0.28 -11.36
CA GLN A 157 2.81 0.38 -12.80
C GLN A 157 3.95 -0.20 -13.63
N ASN A 158 5.13 -0.39 -13.06
CA ASN A 158 6.22 -1.14 -13.68
C ASN A 158 5.86 -2.61 -14.00
N LYS A 159 4.80 -3.13 -13.39
CA LYS A 159 4.25 -4.45 -13.71
C LYS A 159 3.61 -4.51 -15.10
N VAL A 160 3.06 -3.39 -15.59
CA VAL A 160 2.16 -3.37 -16.75
C VAL A 160 2.48 -2.30 -17.81
N THR A 161 3.28 -1.28 -17.48
CA THR A 161 3.57 -0.17 -18.40
C THR A 161 5.04 0.24 -18.41
N TYR A 162 5.41 1.07 -19.40
CA TYR A 162 6.71 1.75 -19.51
C TYR A 162 6.64 3.20 -18.99
N LEU A 163 5.56 3.61 -18.35
CA LEU A 163 5.30 5.01 -18.05
C LEU A 163 5.91 5.51 -16.74
N CYS A 164 6.30 4.62 -15.84
CA CYS A 164 6.99 5.00 -14.60
C CYS A 164 8.48 5.29 -14.86
N THR A 165 8.75 6.34 -15.64
CA THR A 165 10.09 6.74 -16.04
C THR A 165 10.82 7.52 -14.95
N LEU A 166 12.12 7.75 -15.13
CA LEU A 166 12.90 8.59 -14.21
C LEU A 166 12.39 10.03 -14.21
N GLU A 167 12.06 10.59 -15.39
CA GLU A 167 11.46 11.93 -15.51
C GLU A 167 10.13 12.02 -14.76
N HIS A 168 9.27 10.98 -14.90
CA HIS A 168 8.03 10.94 -14.16
C HIS A 168 8.28 11.01 -12.65
N THR A 169 9.15 10.15 -12.12
CA THR A 169 9.44 10.13 -10.68
C THR A 169 10.07 11.44 -10.18
N MET A 170 10.89 12.09 -11.01
CA MET A 170 11.51 13.38 -10.68
C MET A 170 10.53 14.56 -10.69
N THR A 171 9.41 14.47 -11.43
CA THR A 171 8.40 15.54 -11.48
C THR A 171 7.37 15.47 -10.36
N LEU A 172 7.18 14.31 -9.72
CA LEU A 172 6.17 14.11 -8.68
C LEU A 172 6.30 15.07 -7.48
N PRO A 173 7.50 15.39 -6.97
CA PRO A 173 7.65 16.37 -5.90
C PRO A 173 7.12 17.77 -6.24
N PHE A 174 7.14 18.14 -7.50
CA PHE A 174 6.72 19.45 -7.98
C PHE A 174 5.27 19.49 -8.49
N THR A 175 4.62 18.36 -8.56
CA THR A 175 3.27 18.21 -9.12
C THR A 175 2.34 17.50 -8.15
N ARG A 176 2.33 16.17 -8.13
CA ARG A 176 1.40 15.34 -7.36
C ARG A 176 1.53 15.58 -5.84
N MET A 177 2.74 15.72 -5.33
CA MET A 177 2.98 15.89 -3.88
C MET A 177 2.48 17.24 -3.34
N LEU A 178 2.29 18.25 -4.18
CA LEU A 178 1.76 19.55 -3.75
C LEU A 178 0.36 19.48 -3.11
N VAL A 179 -0.36 18.39 -3.34
CA VAL A 179 -1.73 18.20 -2.83
C VAL A 179 -1.81 17.24 -1.64
N GLY A 180 -0.70 16.66 -1.23
CA GLY A 180 -0.61 15.80 -0.04
C GLY A 180 0.03 14.43 -0.28
N PRO A 181 0.06 13.57 0.75
CA PRO A 181 0.71 12.27 0.73
C PRO A 181 0.28 11.39 -0.43
N MET A 182 1.20 10.56 -0.92
CA MET A 182 0.90 9.60 -1.99
C MET A 182 1.38 8.19 -1.64
N ASP A 183 0.62 7.19 -2.06
CA ASP A 183 1.04 5.80 -2.03
C ASP A 183 1.76 5.46 -3.36
N PHE A 184 3.07 5.67 -3.37
CA PHE A 184 3.92 5.43 -4.54
C PHE A 184 4.60 4.06 -4.52
N THR A 185 4.79 3.47 -3.34
CA THR A 185 5.49 2.19 -3.13
C THR A 185 6.93 2.16 -3.68
N PRO A 186 7.85 3.01 -3.19
CA PRO A 186 9.24 3.02 -3.63
C PRO A 186 10.04 1.81 -3.13
N GLY A 187 11.32 1.74 -3.50
CA GLY A 187 12.26 0.79 -2.91
C GLY A 187 12.46 -0.49 -3.71
N GLY A 188 12.13 -0.51 -4.99
CA GLY A 188 12.47 -1.64 -5.85
C GLY A 188 14.00 -1.82 -5.97
N PHE A 189 14.49 -3.04 -5.69
CA PHE A 189 15.92 -3.39 -5.73
C PHE A 189 16.32 -4.17 -6.98
N ARG A 190 15.36 -4.51 -7.82
CA ARG A 190 15.63 -5.05 -9.16
C ARG A 190 15.82 -3.90 -10.16
N ASN A 191 16.91 -3.20 -9.99
CA ASN A 191 17.25 -2.04 -10.82
C ASN A 191 17.79 -2.47 -12.18
N VAL A 192 17.31 -1.84 -13.24
CA VAL A 192 17.70 -2.11 -14.63
C VAL A 192 17.89 -0.81 -15.43
N THR A 193 18.61 -0.90 -16.55
CA THR A 193 18.68 0.21 -17.51
C THR A 193 17.40 0.27 -18.36
N VAL A 194 17.24 1.37 -19.09
CA VAL A 194 16.07 1.56 -19.99
C VAL A 194 15.99 0.44 -21.04
N GLU A 195 17.11 0.00 -21.57
CA GLU A 195 17.19 -1.06 -22.58
C GLU A 195 16.80 -2.43 -22.03
N GLN A 196 17.04 -2.64 -20.74
CA GLN A 196 16.76 -3.90 -20.05
C GLN A 196 15.35 -3.96 -19.49
N PHE A 197 14.72 -2.80 -19.29
CA PHE A 197 13.41 -2.73 -18.65
C PHE A 197 12.33 -3.44 -19.50
N ARG A 198 11.50 -4.22 -18.81
CA ARG A 198 10.28 -4.86 -19.33
C ARG A 198 9.21 -4.82 -18.26
N PRO A 199 7.98 -4.46 -18.57
CA PRO A 199 6.86 -4.71 -17.66
C PRO A 199 6.74 -6.22 -17.40
N ASP A 200 6.64 -6.58 -16.11
CA ASP A 200 6.51 -7.98 -15.70
C ASP A 200 5.67 -8.05 -14.41
N MET A 201 4.53 -8.74 -14.49
CA MET A 201 3.61 -8.90 -13.35
C MET A 201 4.22 -9.71 -12.20
N ASN A 202 5.06 -10.68 -12.51
CA ASN A 202 5.60 -11.63 -11.52
C ASN A 202 6.97 -11.23 -10.97
N GLN A 203 7.72 -10.47 -11.74
CA GLN A 203 9.07 -10.04 -11.40
C GLN A 203 9.31 -8.58 -11.82
N PRO A 204 8.55 -7.64 -11.25
CA PRO A 204 8.66 -6.25 -11.64
C PRO A 204 10.08 -5.72 -11.45
N MET A 205 10.48 -4.84 -12.35
CA MET A 205 11.78 -4.15 -12.36
C MET A 205 11.56 -2.67 -12.15
N VAL A 206 12.59 -1.95 -11.74
CA VAL A 206 12.55 -0.50 -11.59
C VAL A 206 13.69 0.14 -12.38
N LEU A 207 13.39 1.28 -12.99
CA LEU A 207 14.38 2.07 -13.70
C LEU A 207 15.31 2.83 -12.74
N GLY A 208 16.52 3.06 -13.18
CA GLY A 208 17.50 3.85 -12.47
C GLY A 208 18.30 3.05 -11.44
N THR A 209 18.79 3.75 -10.43
CA THR A 209 19.69 3.18 -9.42
C THR A 209 18.95 2.88 -8.12
N ARG A 210 19.54 2.02 -7.30
CA ARG A 210 19.07 1.79 -5.93
C ARG A 210 19.04 3.08 -5.11
N CYS A 211 20.05 3.95 -5.27
CA CYS A 211 20.05 5.25 -4.60
C CYS A 211 18.87 6.12 -4.99
N HIS A 212 18.43 6.07 -6.24
CA HIS A 212 17.21 6.75 -6.67
C HIS A 212 15.96 6.22 -5.95
N GLN A 213 15.81 4.90 -5.86
CA GLN A 213 14.71 4.28 -5.13
C GLN A 213 14.73 4.62 -3.63
N LEU A 214 15.91 4.65 -3.01
CA LEU A 214 16.06 5.02 -1.60
C LEU A 214 15.80 6.51 -1.35
N ALA A 215 16.17 7.39 -2.26
CA ALA A 215 15.91 8.82 -2.14
C ALA A 215 14.41 9.14 -2.07
N MET A 216 13.56 8.34 -2.70
CA MET A 216 12.12 8.52 -2.67
C MET A 216 11.52 8.39 -1.25
N PHE A 217 12.13 7.60 -0.37
CA PHE A 217 11.72 7.50 1.04
C PHE A 217 11.96 8.80 1.83
N VAL A 218 12.83 9.67 1.33
CA VAL A 218 13.10 10.98 1.94
C VAL A 218 12.32 12.09 1.25
N VAL A 219 12.24 12.02 -0.09
CA VAL A 219 11.67 13.11 -0.90
C VAL A 219 10.15 13.02 -0.98
N TYR A 220 9.59 11.82 -1.01
CA TYR A 220 8.15 11.63 -1.11
C TYR A 220 7.48 11.66 0.26
N GLU A 221 6.43 12.44 0.37
CA GLU A 221 5.64 12.50 1.59
C GLU A 221 4.63 11.35 1.63
N SER A 222 4.75 10.51 2.65
CA SER A 222 3.73 9.53 3.00
C SER A 222 3.93 9.06 4.44
N PRO A 223 2.94 9.20 5.33
CA PRO A 223 3.03 8.65 6.70
C PRO A 223 2.99 7.11 6.73
N LEU A 224 2.58 6.48 5.64
CA LEU A 224 2.62 5.04 5.42
C LEU A 224 3.44 4.76 4.16
N MET A 225 4.75 4.64 4.31
CA MET A 225 5.65 4.37 3.20
C MET A 225 5.90 2.87 3.08
N MET A 226 5.49 2.29 1.96
CA MET A 226 5.60 0.85 1.73
C MET A 226 6.88 0.48 0.98
N VAL A 227 7.45 -0.68 1.32
CA VAL A 227 8.47 -1.37 0.51
C VAL A 227 7.78 -2.31 -0.49
N CYS A 228 8.26 -2.35 -1.72
CA CYS A 228 7.53 -2.98 -2.83
C CYS A 228 8.14 -4.26 -3.39
N ASP A 229 9.31 -4.69 -2.92
CA ASP A 229 10.00 -5.85 -3.49
C ASP A 229 9.87 -7.09 -2.58
N ASP A 230 10.17 -8.26 -3.14
CA ASP A 230 10.20 -9.51 -2.36
C ASP A 230 11.28 -9.42 -1.27
N PRO A 231 11.03 -9.93 -0.04
CA PRO A 231 12.02 -9.99 1.02
C PRO A 231 13.38 -10.53 0.61
N ALA A 232 13.44 -11.48 -0.33
CA ALA A 232 14.69 -12.01 -0.83
C ALA A 232 15.52 -10.98 -1.62
N ALA A 233 14.87 -9.98 -2.23
CA ALA A 233 15.55 -8.91 -2.93
C ALA A 233 16.29 -7.94 -1.99
N TYR A 234 15.84 -7.85 -0.75
CA TYR A 234 16.43 -6.97 0.27
C TYR A 234 17.50 -7.64 1.12
N ARG A 235 17.42 -8.95 1.33
CA ARG A 235 18.33 -9.68 2.23
C ARG A 235 19.78 -9.50 1.84
N ASN A 236 20.62 -9.08 2.81
CA ASN A 236 22.05 -8.84 2.64
C ASN A 236 22.40 -7.81 1.55
N GLN A 237 21.47 -6.92 1.21
CA GLN A 237 21.69 -5.89 0.21
C GLN A 237 22.01 -4.55 0.85
N PRO A 238 22.97 -3.78 0.29
CA PRO A 238 23.15 -2.40 0.66
C PRO A 238 21.87 -1.60 0.44
N GLY A 239 21.48 -0.79 1.41
CA GLY A 239 20.27 0.02 1.39
C GLY A 239 19.13 -0.52 2.26
N LEU A 240 19.12 -1.79 2.64
CA LEU A 240 18.11 -2.29 3.59
C LEU A 240 18.23 -1.57 4.95
N GLU A 241 19.44 -1.35 5.46
CA GLU A 241 19.64 -0.60 6.70
C GLU A 241 19.15 0.86 6.61
N PHE A 242 19.20 1.46 5.43
CA PHE A 242 18.59 2.78 5.22
C PHE A 242 17.05 2.71 5.35
N ILE A 243 16.41 1.76 4.69
CA ILE A 243 14.94 1.57 4.75
C ILE A 243 14.50 1.34 6.20
N LYS A 244 15.22 0.55 6.97
CA LYS A 244 14.92 0.27 8.39
C LYS A 244 14.97 1.51 9.28
N ASN A 245 15.77 2.50 8.94
CA ASN A 245 16.07 3.65 9.79
C ASN A 245 15.47 4.97 9.29
N VAL A 246 15.02 5.04 8.03
CA VAL A 246 14.40 6.24 7.48
C VAL A 246 13.03 6.45 8.13
N PRO A 247 12.75 7.63 8.72
CA PRO A 247 11.44 7.89 9.29
C PRO A 247 10.40 8.14 8.18
N SER A 248 9.13 7.84 8.47
CA SER A 248 7.99 8.17 7.60
C SER A 248 7.43 9.56 7.85
N SER A 249 7.84 10.22 8.94
CA SER A 249 7.44 11.58 9.32
C SER A 249 8.64 12.38 9.79
N TRP A 250 8.68 13.66 9.45
CA TRP A 250 9.78 14.56 9.70
C TRP A 250 9.33 15.76 10.53
N ASP A 251 10.09 16.14 11.55
CA ASP A 251 9.84 17.36 12.34
C ASP A 251 10.22 18.62 11.57
N GLU A 252 11.21 18.53 10.71
CA GLU A 252 11.68 19.66 9.89
C GLU A 252 12.16 19.15 8.52
N THR A 253 11.73 19.83 7.46
CA THR A 253 12.20 19.60 6.10
C THR A 253 12.71 20.91 5.48
N LYS A 254 13.93 20.90 4.97
CA LYS A 254 14.53 22.03 4.23
C LYS A 254 14.78 21.62 2.78
N VAL A 255 14.11 22.29 1.87
CA VAL A 255 14.41 22.20 0.44
C VAL A 255 15.52 23.19 0.14
N ILE A 256 16.71 22.68 -0.18
CA ILE A 256 17.88 23.53 -0.45
C ILE A 256 17.84 24.01 -1.90
N GLU A 257 17.52 23.10 -2.82
CA GLU A 257 17.39 23.38 -4.24
C GLU A 257 16.47 22.33 -4.89
N GLY A 258 15.72 22.71 -5.91
CA GLY A 258 14.90 21.81 -6.69
C GLY A 258 14.83 22.31 -8.13
N LYS A 259 14.96 21.38 -9.07
CA LYS A 259 14.86 21.67 -10.52
C LYS A 259 14.24 20.48 -11.23
N ILE A 260 13.27 20.78 -12.10
CA ILE A 260 12.72 19.82 -13.07
C ILE A 260 13.59 19.78 -14.31
#